data_83c581a5664e9f648dcc33ccb211ac30
#
_entry.id   83c581a5664e9f648dcc33ccb211ac30
#
_cell.length_a   1.000
_cell.length_b   1.000
_cell.length_c   1.000
_cell.angle_alpha   90.00
_cell.angle_beta   90.00
_cell.angle_gamma   90.00
#
_symmetry.space_group_name_H-M   'P 1'
#
loop_
_entity.id
_entity.type
_entity.pdbx_description
1 polymer ?
#
loop_
_entity_poly.entity_id
_entity_poly.type
_entity_poly.pdbx_seq_one_letter_code
_entity_poly.pdbx_strand_id
1 'polypeptide(L)'
;MELKRRLRLGALLTFVPAIPAVLLWSHLRPSRAAQAPVRLEVSLSARQLKVVEDGKVVSTYGIAVGRPSHPTPTGSFRTGDIIWNPPWNPPPTDWAKNKEPQAPGSPSNPMQGVKIYFQAPYYFIHGTNDPGSIGEAASHGCIRMSPDDATNLAHQIERAGGSVPLEISD
;
A
#
# COMPACT_ATOMS: atom_id res chain seq x y z
N MET A 1 -14.73 -83.37 49.31
CA MET A 1 -13.42 -82.85 48.91
C MET A 1 -13.68 -81.95 47.69
N GLU A 2 -14.00 -80.67 47.93
CA GLU A 2 -14.40 -79.74 46.90
C GLU A 2 -13.30 -78.69 46.66
N LEU A 3 -12.87 -78.59 45.39
CA LEU A 3 -11.83 -77.75 44.96
C LEU A 3 -12.45 -76.43 44.44
N LYS A 4 -12.35 -75.36 45.21
CA LYS A 4 -12.83 -74.00 44.83
C LYS A 4 -11.88 -73.39 43.82
N ARG A 5 -12.32 -73.33 42.56
CA ARG A 5 -11.68 -72.51 41.48
C ARG A 5 -11.99 -71.05 41.73
N ARG A 6 -10.95 -70.26 42.01
CA ARG A 6 -11.05 -68.80 42.00
C ARG A 6 -10.83 -68.26 40.55
N LEU A 7 -11.88 -67.71 39.99
CA LEU A 7 -11.76 -66.90 38.78
C LEU A 7 -11.08 -65.56 39.13
N ARG A 8 -9.96 -65.30 38.48
CA ARG A 8 -9.35 -63.96 38.48
C ARG A 8 -9.94 -63.16 37.32
N LEU A 9 -10.74 -62.10 37.59
CA LEU A 9 -11.11 -61.10 36.64
C LEU A 9 -9.88 -60.25 36.37
N GLY A 10 -9.33 -60.34 35.12
CA GLY A 10 -8.33 -59.43 34.65
C GLY A 10 -9.03 -58.17 34.13
N ALA A 11 -8.79 -57.04 34.78
CA ALA A 11 -9.22 -55.73 34.28
C ALA A 11 -8.35 -55.34 33.09
N LEU A 12 -8.93 -55.33 31.87
CA LEU A 12 -8.30 -54.70 30.73
C LEU A 12 -8.36 -53.17 30.93
N LEU A 13 -7.22 -52.57 31.25
CA LEU A 13 -7.02 -51.13 31.16
C LEU A 13 -6.87 -50.75 29.67
N THR A 14 -7.93 -50.21 29.09
CA THR A 14 -7.87 -49.56 27.78
C THR A 14 -7.12 -48.25 27.89
N PHE A 15 -5.90 -48.25 27.40
CA PHE A 15 -5.07 -47.05 27.28
C PHE A 15 -5.65 -46.18 26.13
N VAL A 16 -6.37 -45.12 26.46
CA VAL A 16 -6.78 -44.08 25.48
C VAL A 16 -5.59 -43.10 25.34
N PRO A 17 -4.92 -43.04 24.20
CA PRO A 17 -3.86 -42.06 24.06
C PRO A 17 -4.45 -40.65 24.07
N ALA A 18 -4.05 -39.85 25.06
CA ALA A 18 -4.36 -38.41 25.07
C ALA A 18 -3.66 -37.74 23.88
N ILE A 19 -4.42 -37.38 22.85
CA ILE A 19 -3.94 -36.57 21.76
C ILE A 19 -3.59 -35.19 22.35
N PRO A 20 -2.33 -34.74 22.27
CA PRO A 20 -1.96 -33.47 22.88
C PRO A 20 -2.73 -32.33 22.20
N ALA A 21 -3.44 -31.55 23.00
CA ALA A 21 -4.24 -30.38 22.55
C ALA A 21 -3.47 -29.34 21.73
N VAL A 22 -2.15 -29.47 21.68
CA VAL A 22 -1.25 -28.60 20.90
C VAL A 22 -1.43 -28.75 19.40
N LEU A 23 -1.90 -29.91 18.90
CA LEU A 23 -2.10 -30.13 17.45
C LEU A 23 -3.42 -29.53 16.92
N LEU A 24 -4.38 -29.25 17.79
CA LEU A 24 -5.65 -28.64 17.38
C LEU A 24 -5.57 -27.09 17.25
N TRP A 25 -4.60 -26.46 17.90
CA TRP A 25 -4.46 -24.99 17.84
C TRP A 25 -3.82 -24.49 16.54
N SER A 26 -3.09 -25.34 15.82
CA SER A 26 -2.48 -24.97 14.55
C SER A 26 -3.49 -24.86 13.39
N HIS A 27 -4.67 -25.49 13.52
CA HIS A 27 -5.72 -25.45 12.49
C HIS A 27 -6.74 -24.34 12.69
N LEU A 28 -6.70 -23.64 13.85
CA LEU A 28 -7.59 -22.52 14.17
C LEU A 28 -6.91 -21.16 14.08
N ARG A 29 -5.74 -21.07 13.42
CA ARG A 29 -5.30 -19.75 12.99
C ARG A 29 -6.34 -19.28 11.97
N PRO A 30 -7.08 -18.18 12.25
CA PRO A 30 -7.91 -17.61 11.21
C PRO A 30 -6.97 -17.40 10.01
N SER A 31 -7.27 -18.03 8.89
CA SER A 31 -6.63 -17.69 7.62
C SER A 31 -6.71 -16.17 7.59
N ARG A 32 -5.56 -15.52 7.47
CA ARG A 32 -5.50 -14.06 7.26
C ARG A 32 -6.50 -13.86 6.12
N ALA A 33 -7.72 -13.44 6.48
CA ALA A 33 -8.80 -13.25 5.52
C ALA A 33 -8.15 -12.49 4.40
N ALA A 34 -8.16 -13.04 3.18
CA ALA A 34 -7.51 -12.41 2.05
C ALA A 34 -8.08 -11.00 2.03
N GLN A 35 -7.28 -10.03 2.51
CA GLN A 35 -7.70 -8.65 2.50
C GLN A 35 -8.05 -8.37 1.06
N ALA A 36 -9.29 -7.99 0.85
CA ALA A 36 -9.75 -7.71 -0.48
C ALA A 36 -8.78 -6.78 -1.18
N PRO A 37 -8.54 -6.99 -2.45
CA PRO A 37 -7.48 -6.31 -3.16
C PRO A 37 -7.75 -4.80 -3.12
N VAL A 38 -6.89 -4.08 -2.41
CA VAL A 38 -6.85 -2.61 -2.48
C VAL A 38 -6.37 -2.23 -3.88
N ARG A 39 -7.05 -1.30 -4.51
CA ARG A 39 -6.60 -0.68 -5.76
C ARG A 39 -6.78 0.83 -5.70
N LEU A 40 -6.02 1.53 -6.51
CA LEU A 40 -6.10 2.97 -6.68
C LEU A 40 -6.75 3.31 -8.02
N GLU A 41 -7.62 4.29 -8.02
CA GLU A 41 -8.24 4.85 -9.22
C GLU A 41 -7.96 6.34 -9.27
N VAL A 42 -7.35 6.80 -10.35
CA VAL A 42 -7.05 8.22 -10.60
C VAL A 42 -7.87 8.70 -11.77
N SER A 43 -8.65 9.76 -11.56
CA SER A 43 -9.27 10.53 -12.62
C SER A 43 -8.51 11.83 -12.80
N LEU A 44 -7.92 12.02 -13.98
CA LEU A 44 -7.16 13.23 -14.31
C LEU A 44 -8.08 14.45 -14.47
N SER A 45 -9.26 14.28 -15.08
CA SER A 45 -10.23 15.37 -15.25
C SER A 45 -10.87 15.79 -13.93
N ALA A 46 -11.19 14.83 -13.05
CA ALA A 46 -11.76 15.12 -11.74
C ALA A 46 -10.70 15.61 -10.71
N ARG A 47 -9.39 15.47 -10.99
CA ARG A 47 -8.30 15.78 -10.06
C ARG A 47 -8.43 15.02 -8.75
N GLN A 48 -8.77 13.74 -8.83
CA GLN A 48 -9.02 12.89 -7.67
C GLN A 48 -8.27 11.56 -7.77
N LEU A 49 -7.78 11.10 -6.61
CA LEU A 49 -7.31 9.73 -6.40
C LEU A 49 -8.23 9.06 -5.38
N LYS A 50 -8.75 7.89 -5.74
CA LYS A 50 -9.61 7.06 -4.89
C LYS A 50 -8.88 5.80 -4.48
N VAL A 51 -9.03 5.41 -3.23
CA VAL A 51 -8.65 4.09 -2.72
C VAL A 51 -9.90 3.24 -2.65
N VAL A 52 -9.86 2.10 -3.31
CA VAL A 52 -10.98 1.15 -3.39
C VAL A 52 -10.57 -0.15 -2.71
N GLU A 53 -11.37 -0.57 -1.74
CA GLU A 53 -11.21 -1.82 -1.00
C GLU A 53 -12.54 -2.57 -1.02
N ASP A 54 -12.55 -3.86 -1.36
CA ASP A 54 -13.77 -4.66 -1.54
C ASP A 54 -14.78 -4.04 -2.52
N GLY A 55 -14.30 -3.37 -3.56
CA GLY A 55 -15.16 -2.69 -4.53
C GLY A 55 -15.82 -1.41 -4.02
N LYS A 56 -15.49 -0.95 -2.80
CA LYS A 56 -16.00 0.28 -2.20
C LYS A 56 -14.90 1.33 -2.10
N VAL A 57 -15.24 2.58 -2.40
CA VAL A 57 -14.33 3.70 -2.17
C VAL A 57 -14.22 3.95 -0.66
N VAL A 58 -13.02 3.78 -0.12
CA VAL A 58 -12.72 3.98 1.32
C VAL A 58 -12.02 5.31 1.59
N SER A 59 -11.36 5.90 0.58
CA SER A 59 -10.74 7.22 0.67
C SER A 59 -10.79 7.93 -0.67
N THR A 60 -10.89 9.26 -0.65
CA THR A 60 -10.79 10.11 -1.84
C THR A 60 -9.89 11.29 -1.51
N TYR A 61 -8.90 11.54 -2.36
CA TYR A 61 -7.90 12.59 -2.20
C TYR A 61 -7.94 13.55 -3.38
N GLY A 62 -7.81 14.84 -3.12
CA GLY A 62 -7.53 15.85 -4.13
C GLY A 62 -6.08 15.75 -4.61
N ILE A 63 -5.85 15.87 -5.90
CA ILE A 63 -4.52 15.75 -6.50
C ILE A 63 -4.23 16.87 -7.49
N ALA A 64 -2.94 17.15 -7.72
CA ALA A 64 -2.50 17.85 -8.92
C ALA A 64 -1.90 16.85 -9.90
N VAL A 65 -2.10 17.09 -11.18
CA VAL A 65 -1.65 16.21 -12.27
C VAL A 65 -0.74 16.95 -13.25
N GLY A 66 -0.20 16.24 -14.22
CA GLY A 66 0.63 16.80 -15.27
C GLY A 66 -0.08 17.88 -16.08
N ARG A 67 0.63 18.98 -16.37
CA ARG A 67 0.16 20.00 -17.31
C ARG A 67 0.13 19.47 -18.74
N PRO A 68 -0.61 20.09 -19.67
CA PRO A 68 -0.74 19.61 -21.05
C PRO A 68 0.59 19.35 -21.78
N SER A 69 1.64 20.12 -21.49
CA SER A 69 2.98 19.94 -22.07
C SER A 69 3.78 18.78 -21.45
N HIS A 70 3.35 18.26 -20.30
CA HIS A 70 3.96 17.16 -19.55
C HIS A 70 2.86 16.34 -18.88
N PRO A 71 2.04 15.62 -19.64
CA PRO A 71 0.86 14.95 -19.11
C PRO A 71 1.25 13.81 -18.17
N THR A 72 0.39 13.55 -17.19
CA THR A 72 0.44 12.31 -16.42
C THR A 72 0.05 11.15 -17.34
N PRO A 73 0.82 10.06 -17.42
CA PRO A 73 0.48 8.92 -18.25
C PRO A 73 -0.81 8.24 -17.78
N THR A 74 -1.66 7.85 -18.75
CA THR A 74 -2.87 7.05 -18.50
C THR A 74 -2.60 5.56 -18.72
N GLY A 75 -3.40 4.71 -18.10
CA GLY A 75 -3.33 3.24 -18.23
C GLY A 75 -3.29 2.54 -16.90
N SER A 76 -2.96 1.25 -16.97
CA SER A 76 -2.89 0.36 -15.81
C SER A 76 -1.44 0.20 -15.33
N PHE A 77 -1.22 0.49 -14.07
CA PHE A 77 0.07 0.46 -13.39
C PHE A 77 -0.02 -0.36 -12.10
N ARG A 78 1.10 -0.45 -11.40
CA ARG A 78 1.17 -0.85 -10.00
C ARG A 78 2.05 0.13 -9.23
N THR A 79 1.70 0.36 -7.98
CA THR A 79 2.61 1.07 -7.08
C THR A 79 3.85 0.22 -6.81
N GLY A 80 5.01 0.86 -6.81
CA GLY A 80 6.31 0.29 -6.52
C GLY A 80 6.87 0.81 -5.20
N ASP A 81 8.17 1.09 -5.19
CA ASP A 81 8.88 1.53 -3.98
C ASP A 81 8.26 2.78 -3.36
N ILE A 82 8.17 2.74 -2.03
CA ILE A 82 7.76 3.87 -1.18
C ILE A 82 9.01 4.41 -0.49
N ILE A 83 9.35 5.67 -0.78
CA ILE A 83 10.51 6.34 -0.19
C ILE A 83 10.01 7.42 0.78
N TRP A 84 10.26 7.21 2.05
CA TRP A 84 9.92 8.15 3.10
C TRP A 84 10.91 9.30 3.18
N ASN A 85 10.40 10.52 3.34
CA ASN A 85 11.18 11.75 3.46
C ASN A 85 12.31 11.82 2.41
N PRO A 86 11.99 11.73 1.10
CA PRO A 86 13.00 11.64 0.04
C PRO A 86 13.76 12.94 -0.16
N PRO A 87 15.06 12.89 -0.52
CA PRO A 87 15.70 14.03 -1.15
C PRO A 87 15.11 14.26 -2.54
N TRP A 88 15.22 15.47 -3.05
CA TRP A 88 14.93 15.76 -4.43
C TRP A 88 16.20 16.11 -5.20
N ASN A 89 16.47 15.34 -6.23
CA ASN A 89 17.51 15.64 -7.22
C ASN A 89 16.83 16.09 -8.52
N PRO A 90 17.21 17.25 -9.08
CA PRO A 90 16.67 17.69 -10.34
C PRO A 90 16.87 16.64 -11.43
N PRO A 91 15.81 16.24 -12.18
CA PRO A 91 15.99 15.33 -13.29
C PRO A 91 16.79 15.99 -14.43
N PRO A 92 17.46 15.21 -15.29
CA PRO A 92 18.27 15.73 -16.40
C PRO A 92 17.34 16.21 -17.56
N THR A 93 16.55 17.23 -17.29
CA THR A 93 15.58 17.81 -18.21
C THR A 93 15.75 19.33 -18.27
N ASP A 94 15.34 19.96 -19.38
CA ASP A 94 15.51 21.41 -19.57
C ASP A 94 14.83 22.25 -18.48
N TRP A 95 13.66 21.84 -18.00
CA TRP A 95 12.93 22.57 -16.96
C TRP A 95 13.61 22.52 -15.59
N ALA A 96 14.52 21.55 -15.37
CA ALA A 96 15.18 21.35 -14.09
C ALA A 96 16.69 21.68 -14.10
N LYS A 97 17.28 21.98 -15.26
CA LYS A 97 18.73 22.15 -15.44
C LYS A 97 19.41 23.19 -14.55
N ASN A 98 18.63 24.21 -14.10
CA ASN A 98 19.12 25.28 -13.23
C ASN A 98 18.58 25.16 -11.79
N LYS A 99 18.08 24.02 -11.40
CA LYS A 99 17.57 23.79 -10.04
C LYS A 99 18.59 23.03 -9.21
N GLU A 100 18.67 23.38 -7.93
CA GLU A 100 19.57 22.74 -6.98
C GLU A 100 18.91 21.56 -6.27
N PRO A 101 19.66 20.51 -5.95
CA PRO A 101 19.16 19.42 -5.10
C PRO A 101 18.61 19.93 -3.76
N GLN A 102 17.58 19.28 -3.27
CA GLN A 102 16.95 19.62 -2.00
C GLN A 102 17.06 18.47 -1.01
N ALA A 103 17.50 18.80 0.20
CA ALA A 103 17.61 17.81 1.28
C ALA A 103 16.23 17.30 1.73
N PRO A 104 16.16 16.10 2.33
CA PRO A 104 14.96 15.61 2.99
C PRO A 104 14.43 16.63 4.02
N GLY A 105 13.11 16.85 4.01
CA GLY A 105 12.45 17.75 4.96
C GLY A 105 12.69 19.26 4.74
N SER A 106 13.50 19.65 3.73
CA SER A 106 13.66 21.06 3.36
C SER A 106 12.31 21.65 2.92
N PRO A 107 11.93 22.85 3.38
CA PRO A 107 10.73 23.54 2.89
C PRO A 107 10.74 23.78 1.37
N SER A 108 11.93 23.87 0.77
CA SER A 108 12.12 24.03 -0.69
C SER A 108 12.06 22.72 -1.44
N ASN A 109 12.03 21.57 -0.76
CA ASN A 109 11.95 20.28 -1.39
C ASN A 109 10.55 20.06 -1.98
N PRO A 110 10.39 19.86 -3.29
CA PRO A 110 9.09 19.60 -3.89
C PRO A 110 8.51 18.23 -3.53
N MET A 111 9.31 17.33 -2.93
CA MET A 111 8.92 16.00 -2.48
C MET A 111 8.75 15.97 -0.97
N GLN A 112 7.57 16.34 -0.48
CA GLN A 112 7.28 16.35 0.95
C GLN A 112 6.72 15.02 1.44
N GLY A 113 7.16 14.59 2.62
CA GLY A 113 6.65 13.41 3.31
C GLY A 113 7.05 12.08 2.66
N VAL A 114 6.53 11.80 1.48
CA VAL A 114 6.71 10.49 0.84
C VAL A 114 6.71 10.61 -0.68
N LYS A 115 7.37 9.64 -1.34
CA LYS A 115 7.34 9.41 -2.79
C LYS A 115 7.01 7.94 -3.05
N ILE A 116 6.01 7.67 -3.88
CA ILE A 116 5.50 6.35 -4.25
C ILE A 116 5.66 6.20 -5.76
N TYR A 117 6.52 5.31 -6.21
CA TYR A 117 6.69 5.07 -7.65
C TYR A 117 5.50 4.32 -8.23
N PHE A 118 5.15 4.62 -9.51
CA PHE A 118 4.24 3.80 -10.30
C PHE A 118 4.75 3.55 -11.72
N GLN A 119 5.69 4.37 -12.19
CA GLN A 119 6.44 4.12 -13.42
C GLN A 119 7.85 4.68 -13.26
N ALA A 120 8.71 3.87 -12.67
CA ALA A 120 10.11 4.24 -12.46
C ALA A 120 10.83 4.49 -13.80
N PRO A 121 11.80 5.37 -13.85
CA PRO A 121 12.28 6.19 -12.73
C PRO A 121 11.59 7.56 -12.61
N TYR A 122 10.64 7.91 -13.49
CA TYR A 122 10.22 9.29 -13.70
C TYR A 122 8.86 9.65 -13.12
N TYR A 123 7.95 8.68 -12.94
CA TYR A 123 6.59 8.98 -12.49
C TYR A 123 6.30 8.39 -11.11
N PHE A 124 5.79 9.25 -10.24
CA PHE A 124 5.47 8.91 -8.85
C PHE A 124 4.34 9.78 -8.30
N ILE A 125 3.72 9.30 -7.24
CA ILE A 125 2.81 10.04 -6.38
C ILE A 125 3.63 10.59 -5.22
N HIS A 126 3.47 11.87 -4.86
CA HIS A 126 4.26 12.45 -3.77
C HIS A 126 3.54 13.60 -3.06
N GLY A 127 3.92 13.86 -1.82
CA GLY A 127 3.52 15.10 -1.15
C GLY A 127 4.21 16.31 -1.79
N THR A 128 3.55 17.47 -1.81
CA THR A 128 4.07 18.69 -2.41
C THR A 128 4.33 19.79 -1.40
N ASN A 129 5.31 20.65 -1.67
CA ASN A 129 5.53 21.92 -0.95
C ASN A 129 4.69 23.09 -1.54
N ASP A 130 3.88 22.81 -2.55
CA ASP A 130 2.99 23.76 -3.20
C ASP A 130 1.52 23.29 -3.10
N PRO A 131 0.90 23.43 -1.91
CA PRO A 131 -0.47 22.96 -1.68
C PRO A 131 -1.51 23.68 -2.53
N GLY A 132 -1.21 24.90 -2.99
CA GLY A 132 -2.07 25.64 -3.91
C GLY A 132 -2.22 25.02 -5.30
N SER A 133 -1.33 24.07 -5.66
CA SER A 133 -1.44 23.34 -6.93
C SER A 133 -2.44 22.17 -6.90
N ILE A 134 -2.94 21.78 -5.73
CA ILE A 134 -3.91 20.67 -5.63
C ILE A 134 -5.22 21.08 -6.31
N GLY A 135 -5.73 20.22 -7.18
CA GLY A 135 -6.87 20.51 -8.06
C GLY A 135 -6.48 21.01 -9.46
N GLU A 136 -5.18 21.23 -9.71
CA GLU A 136 -4.70 21.84 -10.95
C GLU A 136 -3.87 20.88 -11.83
N ALA A 137 -3.74 21.22 -13.11
CA ALA A 137 -2.80 20.59 -14.04
C ALA A 137 -1.46 21.34 -13.98
N ALA A 138 -0.66 21.12 -12.92
CA ALA A 138 0.48 21.95 -12.59
C ALA A 138 1.83 21.21 -12.57
N SER A 139 1.85 19.88 -12.59
CA SER A 139 3.08 19.10 -12.47
C SER A 139 3.78 18.87 -13.81
N HIS A 140 4.93 18.19 -13.77
CA HIS A 140 5.64 17.69 -14.95
C HIS A 140 5.36 16.18 -15.16
N GLY A 141 4.12 15.75 -14.86
CA GLY A 141 3.64 14.39 -15.07
C GLY A 141 3.44 13.57 -13.79
N CYS A 142 4.10 13.92 -12.67
CA CYS A 142 3.86 13.29 -11.39
C CYS A 142 2.49 13.68 -10.80
N ILE A 143 1.95 12.84 -9.92
CA ILE A 143 0.74 13.13 -9.16
C ILE A 143 1.15 13.76 -7.82
N ARG A 144 0.66 14.99 -7.56
CA ARG A 144 0.92 15.69 -6.29
C ARG A 144 -0.26 15.56 -5.35
N MET A 145 0.03 15.42 -4.07
CA MET A 145 -0.94 15.39 -2.97
C MET A 145 -0.48 16.34 -1.86
N SER A 146 -1.37 16.64 -0.91
CA SER A 146 -0.90 17.22 0.35
C SER A 146 0.07 16.24 1.03
N PRO A 147 1.05 16.70 1.81
CA PRO A 147 1.99 15.80 2.50
C PRO A 147 1.29 14.77 3.39
N ASP A 148 0.23 15.20 4.09
CA ASP A 148 -0.54 14.32 4.99
C ASP A 148 -1.33 13.26 4.20
N ASP A 149 -1.97 13.66 3.09
CA ASP A 149 -2.71 12.71 2.23
C ASP A 149 -1.78 11.70 1.58
N ALA A 150 -0.61 12.14 1.09
CA ALA A 150 0.38 11.25 0.51
C ALA A 150 0.91 10.24 1.55
N THR A 151 1.14 10.69 2.79
CA THR A 151 1.53 9.85 3.92
C THR A 151 0.45 8.83 4.25
N ASN A 152 -0.80 9.27 4.34
CA ASN A 152 -1.95 8.38 4.59
C ASN A 152 -2.12 7.34 3.49
N LEU A 153 -1.97 7.74 2.22
CA LEU A 153 -2.01 6.83 1.07
C LEU A 153 -0.88 5.79 1.15
N ALA A 154 0.36 6.22 1.45
CA ALA A 154 1.49 5.32 1.58
C ALA A 154 1.24 4.24 2.64
N HIS A 155 0.74 4.61 3.81
CA HIS A 155 0.37 3.65 4.86
C HIS A 155 -0.76 2.70 4.44
N GLN A 156 -1.73 3.16 3.64
CA GLN A 156 -2.77 2.25 3.11
C GLN A 156 -2.17 1.22 2.15
N ILE A 157 -1.24 1.64 1.27
CA ILE A 157 -0.53 0.75 0.35
C ILE A 157 0.34 -0.27 1.13
N GLU A 158 1.08 0.18 2.15
CA GLU A 158 1.90 -0.72 3.00
C GLU A 158 1.05 -1.78 3.70
N ARG A 159 -0.10 -1.39 4.27
CA ARG A 159 -1.05 -2.34 4.90
C ARG A 159 -1.62 -3.34 3.90
N ALA A 160 -1.76 -2.95 2.63
CA ALA A 160 -2.23 -3.82 1.55
C ALA A 160 -1.14 -4.73 0.96
N GLY A 161 0.10 -4.65 1.48
CA GLY A 161 1.21 -5.51 1.05
C GLY A 161 2.30 -4.79 0.25
N GLY A 162 2.28 -3.45 0.21
CA GLY A 162 3.35 -2.61 -0.36
C GLY A 162 3.25 -2.34 -1.86
N SER A 163 2.43 -3.09 -2.60
CA SER A 163 2.19 -2.84 -4.03
C SER A 163 0.75 -3.14 -4.39
N VAL A 164 0.05 -2.14 -4.92
CA VAL A 164 -1.36 -2.24 -5.30
C VAL A 164 -1.57 -1.85 -6.77
N PRO A 165 -2.61 -2.38 -7.44
CA PRO A 165 -3.00 -1.93 -8.78
C PRO A 165 -3.36 -0.43 -8.76
N LEU A 166 -2.99 0.27 -9.80
CA LEU A 166 -3.28 1.69 -10.01
C LEU A 166 -3.80 1.87 -11.44
N GLU A 167 -5.02 2.37 -11.58
CA GLU A 167 -5.61 2.74 -12.85
C GLU A 167 -5.66 4.26 -12.96
N ILE A 168 -5.13 4.81 -14.06
CA ILE A 168 -5.13 6.23 -14.35
C ILE A 168 -5.91 6.48 -15.63
N SER A 169 -7.01 7.19 -15.51
CA SER A 169 -7.87 7.58 -16.64
C SER A 169 -8.13 9.08 -16.66
N ASP A 170 -8.72 9.54 -17.77
CA ASP A 170 -9.13 10.93 -17.89
C ASP A 170 -10.40 11.23 -17.11
#